data_1d417b0d72c35b0e229836ea84459fd7
#
_entry.id   1d417b0d72c35b0e229836ea84459fd7
#
_cell.length_a   1.000
_cell.length_b   1.000
_cell.length_c   1.000
_cell.angle_alpha   90.00
_cell.angle_beta   90.00
_cell.angle_gamma   90.00
#
_symmetry.space_group_name_H-M   'P 1'
#
loop_
_entity.id
_entity.type
_entity.pdbx_description
1 polymer ?
#
loop_
_entity_poly.entity_id
_entity_poly.type
_entity_poly.pdbx_seq_one_letter_code
_entity_poly.pdbx_strand_id
1 'polypeptide(L)'
;MTSEPRPFHILGVQQIAIGGQDLTALRSLWIDTLGVTKTGEYEAASENVVEDILTLGDGAHAVEIDLMQPLDPDARPRVDQPALNHIGLWVDDLAIAVDWLTAQGMRFTPGGIRPGAAGHDVCFIHPKANDDFPLSGAGVLIELVQAPNDVVEALRPQ
;
A
#
# COMPACT_ATOMS: atom_id res chain seq x y z
N MET A 1 0.14 22.90 11.64
CA MET A 1 0.68 21.68 12.30
C MET A 1 0.57 21.87 13.82
N THR A 2 0.04 20.88 14.50
CA THR A 2 0.01 20.87 15.96
C THR A 2 1.41 20.57 16.50
N SER A 3 1.76 21.18 17.65
CA SER A 3 3.03 20.93 18.34
C SER A 3 3.03 19.59 19.13
N GLU A 4 1.93 18.83 19.07
CA GLU A 4 1.82 17.56 19.77
C GLU A 4 2.68 16.49 19.07
N PRO A 5 3.36 15.63 19.84
CA PRO A 5 4.14 14.55 19.28
C PRO A 5 3.23 13.58 18.52
N ARG A 6 3.73 13.05 17.42
CA ARG A 6 3.01 12.06 16.63
C ARG A 6 2.77 10.79 17.47
N PRO A 7 1.50 10.33 17.62
CA PRO A 7 1.15 9.23 18.53
C PRO A 7 1.30 7.83 17.92
N PHE A 8 1.90 7.71 16.74
CA PHE A 8 2.14 6.44 16.03
C PHE A 8 3.51 6.45 15.36
N HIS A 9 3.95 5.28 14.91
CA HIS A 9 5.20 5.11 14.16
C HIS A 9 4.95 4.46 12.81
N ILE A 10 5.65 4.97 11.79
CA ILE A 10 5.87 4.24 10.55
C ILE A 10 7.04 3.31 10.80
N LEU A 11 6.82 2.00 10.64
CA LEU A 11 7.80 0.97 11.02
C LEU A 11 8.68 0.53 9.85
N GLY A 12 8.20 0.61 8.63
CA GLY A 12 8.93 0.21 7.44
C GLY A 12 8.04 0.08 6.23
N VAL A 13 8.63 -0.33 5.11
CA VAL A 13 7.90 -0.60 3.88
C VAL A 13 7.27 -2.00 3.97
N GLN A 14 5.97 -2.09 3.72
CA GLN A 14 5.24 -3.36 3.69
C GLN A 14 5.17 -3.90 2.26
N GLN A 15 4.90 -3.03 1.26
CA GLN A 15 4.76 -3.44 -0.13
C GLN A 15 5.14 -2.33 -1.11
N ILE A 16 5.46 -2.77 -2.34
CA ILE A 16 5.60 -1.91 -3.51
C ILE A 16 4.70 -2.51 -4.59
N ALA A 17 3.70 -1.77 -5.06
CA ALA A 17 2.76 -2.23 -6.05
C ALA A 17 3.13 -1.70 -7.45
N ILE A 18 3.32 -2.63 -8.37
CA ILE A 18 3.75 -2.38 -9.74
C ILE A 18 2.61 -2.78 -10.70
N GLY A 19 2.12 -1.82 -11.46
CA GLY A 19 1.05 -2.03 -12.42
C GLY A 19 1.55 -2.14 -13.87
N GLY A 20 0.86 -2.95 -14.66
CA GLY A 20 1.08 -3.09 -16.09
C GLY A 20 -0.16 -3.66 -16.78
N GLN A 21 -0.18 -3.59 -18.10
CA GLN A 21 -1.29 -4.15 -18.90
C GLN A 21 -1.12 -5.63 -19.21
N ASP A 22 0.07 -6.19 -18.97
CA ASP A 22 0.39 -7.58 -19.24
C ASP A 22 1.08 -8.21 -18.03
N LEU A 23 0.32 -8.95 -17.26
CA LEU A 23 0.81 -9.68 -16.08
C LEU A 23 1.86 -10.74 -16.46
N THR A 24 1.76 -11.33 -17.66
CA THR A 24 2.75 -12.27 -18.16
C THR A 24 4.13 -11.61 -18.35
N ALA A 25 4.16 -10.39 -18.89
CA ALA A 25 5.40 -9.63 -19.01
C ALA A 25 5.99 -9.25 -17.64
N LEU A 26 5.14 -8.88 -16.68
CA LEU A 26 5.58 -8.61 -15.31
C LEU A 26 6.15 -9.87 -14.64
N ARG A 27 5.50 -11.03 -14.80
CA ARG A 27 5.99 -12.32 -14.28
C ARG A 27 7.34 -12.68 -14.88
N SER A 28 7.49 -12.53 -16.20
CA SER A 28 8.75 -12.81 -16.89
C SER A 28 9.91 -11.98 -16.34
N LEU A 29 9.68 -10.72 -16.03
CA LEU A 29 10.68 -9.86 -15.41
C LEU A 29 10.94 -10.25 -13.95
N TRP A 30 9.92 -10.20 -13.12
CA TRP A 30 10.08 -10.27 -11.67
C TRP A 30 10.34 -11.69 -11.16
N ILE A 31 9.65 -12.69 -11.71
CA ILE A 31 9.78 -14.08 -11.27
C ILE A 31 10.87 -14.80 -12.06
N ASP A 32 10.76 -14.82 -13.39
CA ASP A 32 11.64 -15.64 -14.21
C ASP A 32 13.06 -15.07 -14.31
N THR A 33 13.19 -13.74 -14.44
CA THR A 33 14.47 -13.07 -14.63
C THR A 33 15.11 -12.65 -13.32
N LEU A 34 14.36 -12.00 -12.42
CA LEU A 34 14.87 -11.49 -11.16
C LEU A 34 14.78 -12.49 -10.00
N GLY A 35 14.06 -13.60 -10.16
CA GLY A 35 14.00 -14.70 -9.21
C GLY A 35 13.19 -14.38 -7.94
N VAL A 36 12.27 -13.41 -7.98
CA VAL A 36 11.42 -13.08 -6.84
C VAL A 36 10.33 -14.15 -6.70
N THR A 37 10.09 -14.63 -5.48
CA THR A 37 9.16 -15.71 -5.21
C THR A 37 7.71 -15.21 -5.13
N LYS A 38 6.83 -15.82 -5.92
CA LYS A 38 5.37 -15.62 -5.79
C LYS A 38 4.84 -16.37 -4.57
N THR A 39 4.11 -15.67 -3.71
CA THR A 39 3.56 -16.20 -2.45
C THR A 39 2.04 -16.13 -2.37
N GLY A 40 1.39 -15.43 -3.29
CA GLY A 40 -0.07 -15.31 -3.28
C GLY A 40 -0.65 -14.72 -4.56
N GLU A 41 -1.97 -14.64 -4.56
CA GLU A 41 -2.78 -14.06 -5.64
C GLU A 41 -3.94 -13.30 -5.03
N TYR A 42 -4.41 -12.27 -5.74
CA TYR A 42 -5.60 -11.52 -5.37
C TYR A 42 -6.34 -11.08 -6.62
N GLU A 43 -7.67 -11.09 -6.57
CA GLU A 43 -8.52 -10.57 -7.62
C GLU A 43 -9.72 -9.86 -7.01
N ALA A 44 -10.02 -8.66 -7.50
CA ALA A 44 -11.17 -7.89 -7.06
C ALA A 44 -11.78 -7.12 -8.23
N ALA A 45 -12.99 -7.51 -8.62
CA ALA A 45 -13.74 -6.81 -9.68
C ALA A 45 -14.07 -5.36 -9.31
N SER A 46 -14.36 -5.09 -8.03
CA SER A 46 -14.63 -3.73 -7.53
C SER A 46 -13.40 -2.80 -7.58
N GLU A 47 -12.21 -3.37 -7.57
CA GLU A 47 -10.94 -2.65 -7.67
C GLU A 47 -10.33 -2.74 -9.08
N ASN A 48 -11.01 -3.43 -10.00
CA ASN A 48 -10.55 -3.66 -11.37
C ASN A 48 -9.13 -4.23 -11.42
N VAL A 49 -8.83 -5.23 -10.62
CA VAL A 49 -7.47 -5.76 -10.50
C VAL A 49 -7.43 -7.28 -10.44
N VAL A 50 -6.43 -7.84 -11.12
CA VAL A 50 -5.85 -9.16 -10.86
C VAL A 50 -4.39 -8.95 -10.49
N GLU A 51 -3.90 -9.69 -9.50
CA GLU A 51 -2.64 -9.39 -8.85
C GLU A 51 -1.91 -10.65 -8.45
N ASP A 52 -0.59 -10.67 -8.71
CA ASP A 52 0.33 -11.63 -8.12
C ASP A 52 1.06 -10.97 -6.94
N ILE A 53 1.07 -11.63 -5.81
CA ILE A 53 1.79 -11.19 -4.61
C ILE A 53 3.12 -11.94 -4.55
N LEU A 54 4.22 -11.20 -4.62
CA LEU A 54 5.58 -11.71 -4.51
C LEU A 54 6.17 -11.27 -3.16
N THR A 55 7.15 -12.01 -2.66
CA THR A 55 7.80 -11.69 -1.38
C THR A 55 9.31 -11.65 -1.52
N LEU A 56 9.91 -10.57 -0.99
CA LEU A 56 11.34 -10.40 -0.79
C LEU A 56 11.65 -10.45 0.70
N GLY A 57 12.64 -11.25 1.09
CA GLY A 57 13.03 -11.40 2.49
C GLY A 57 12.09 -12.31 3.28
N ASP A 58 12.29 -12.35 4.59
CA ASP A 58 11.60 -13.25 5.51
C ASP A 58 11.08 -12.53 6.75
N GLY A 59 10.00 -13.08 7.34
CA GLY A 59 9.46 -12.65 8.62
C GLY A 59 9.05 -11.18 8.62
N ALA A 60 9.34 -10.49 9.71
CA ALA A 60 8.99 -9.08 9.90
C ALA A 60 9.70 -8.11 8.94
N HIS A 61 10.79 -8.53 8.32
CA HIS A 61 11.57 -7.75 7.35
C HIS A 61 11.17 -8.02 5.90
N ALA A 62 10.22 -8.91 5.65
CA ALA A 62 9.73 -9.19 4.30
C ALA A 62 9.04 -7.96 3.71
N VAL A 63 9.23 -7.76 2.41
CA VAL A 63 8.54 -6.73 1.62
C VAL A 63 7.83 -7.43 0.47
N GLU A 64 6.54 -7.12 0.28
CA GLU A 64 5.78 -7.62 -0.86
C GLU A 64 6.06 -6.78 -2.11
N ILE A 65 6.10 -7.45 -3.25
CA ILE A 65 6.05 -6.83 -4.57
C ILE A 65 4.75 -7.32 -5.21
N ASP A 66 3.80 -6.42 -5.38
CA ASP A 66 2.50 -6.76 -5.95
C ASP A 66 2.49 -6.41 -7.44
N LEU A 67 2.30 -7.41 -8.28
CA LEU A 67 2.21 -7.24 -9.73
C LEU A 67 0.74 -7.15 -10.11
N MET A 68 0.30 -6.00 -10.63
CA MET A 68 -1.10 -5.67 -10.85
C MET A 68 -1.41 -5.49 -12.32
N GLN A 69 -2.52 -6.08 -12.78
CA GLN A 69 -3.08 -5.86 -14.11
C GLN A 69 -4.56 -5.49 -13.98
N PRO A 70 -5.08 -4.51 -14.76
CA PRO A 70 -6.51 -4.26 -14.78
C PRO A 70 -7.26 -5.44 -15.39
N LEU A 71 -8.40 -5.83 -14.81
CA LEU A 71 -9.33 -6.81 -15.39
C LEU A 71 -9.95 -6.28 -16.69
N ASP A 72 -10.31 -5.00 -16.68
CA ASP A 72 -10.76 -4.26 -17.85
C ASP A 72 -9.84 -3.04 -18.07
N PRO A 73 -9.03 -3.02 -19.14
CA PRO A 73 -8.07 -1.95 -19.40
C PRO A 73 -8.73 -0.59 -19.68
N ASP A 74 -10.00 -0.56 -20.00
CA ASP A 74 -10.75 0.67 -20.29
C ASP A 74 -11.54 1.20 -19.09
N ALA A 75 -11.66 0.39 -18.01
CA ALA A 75 -12.36 0.76 -16.79
C ALA A 75 -11.44 1.41 -15.75
N ARG A 76 -12.05 1.98 -14.72
CA ARG A 76 -11.36 2.52 -13.54
C ARG A 76 -11.65 1.64 -12.33
N PRO A 77 -10.70 1.60 -11.35
CA PRO A 77 -9.41 2.30 -11.33
C PRO A 77 -8.40 1.74 -12.34
N ARG A 78 -7.50 2.61 -12.82
CA ARG A 78 -6.42 2.25 -13.76
C ARG A 78 -5.21 1.80 -12.96
N VAL A 79 -5.17 0.52 -12.58
CA VAL A 79 -4.09 -0.04 -11.73
C VAL A 79 -2.74 -0.12 -12.44
N ASP A 80 -2.71 0.00 -13.76
CA ASP A 80 -1.51 0.04 -14.60
C ASP A 80 -0.90 1.44 -14.76
N GLN A 81 -1.55 2.49 -14.24
CA GLN A 81 -1.13 3.88 -14.43
C GLN A 81 -1.26 4.70 -13.13
N PRO A 82 -0.15 5.19 -12.61
CA PRO A 82 1.24 4.99 -13.05
C PRO A 82 1.72 3.55 -12.81
N ALA A 83 2.80 3.13 -13.47
CA ALA A 83 3.35 1.79 -13.30
C ALA A 83 3.80 1.52 -11.85
N LEU A 84 4.43 2.47 -11.17
CA LEU A 84 4.57 2.44 -9.71
C LEU A 84 3.23 2.91 -9.11
N ASN A 85 2.35 1.97 -8.82
CA ASN A 85 0.97 2.28 -8.43
C ASN A 85 0.90 2.89 -7.04
N HIS A 86 1.45 2.22 -6.04
CA HIS A 86 1.53 2.72 -4.67
C HIS A 86 2.65 2.06 -3.87
N ILE A 87 2.93 2.62 -2.71
CA ILE A 87 3.77 2.02 -1.68
C ILE A 87 2.95 1.78 -0.42
N GLY A 88 3.15 0.64 0.23
CA GLY A 88 2.54 0.29 1.52
C GLY A 88 3.54 0.47 2.65
N LEU A 89 3.10 1.08 3.73
CA LEU A 89 3.90 1.34 4.92
C LEU A 89 3.26 0.67 6.14
N TRP A 90 4.04 -0.11 6.87
CA TRP A 90 3.64 -0.61 8.17
C TRP A 90 3.46 0.53 9.17
N VAL A 91 2.35 0.51 9.90
CA VAL A 91 2.08 1.44 11.00
C VAL A 91 1.68 0.64 12.25
N ASP A 92 2.15 1.06 13.40
CA ASP A 92 1.91 0.35 14.67
C ASP A 92 0.46 0.46 15.16
N ASP A 93 -0.22 1.58 14.90
CA ASP A 93 -1.65 1.77 15.19
C ASP A 93 -2.32 2.57 14.08
N LEU A 94 -3.01 1.86 13.18
CA LEU A 94 -3.63 2.46 12.01
C LEU A 94 -4.77 3.42 12.37
N ALA A 95 -5.59 3.08 13.36
CA ALA A 95 -6.72 3.92 13.76
C ALA A 95 -6.23 5.26 14.32
N ILE A 96 -5.28 5.23 15.24
CA ILE A 96 -4.65 6.44 15.81
C ILE A 96 -3.97 7.25 14.71
N ALA A 97 -3.25 6.57 13.79
CA ALA A 97 -2.57 7.25 12.68
C ALA A 97 -3.54 7.99 11.78
N VAL A 98 -4.64 7.36 11.37
CA VAL A 98 -5.66 7.97 10.50
C VAL A 98 -6.33 9.16 11.19
N ASP A 99 -6.73 9.02 12.45
CA ASP A 99 -7.35 10.10 13.20
C ASP A 99 -6.42 11.31 13.35
N TRP A 100 -5.18 11.07 13.76
CA TRP A 100 -4.21 12.14 13.94
C TRP A 100 -3.86 12.83 12.62
N LEU A 101 -3.58 12.06 11.55
CA LEU A 101 -3.27 12.60 10.22
C LEU A 101 -4.44 13.40 9.64
N THR A 102 -5.67 12.94 9.85
CA THR A 102 -6.88 13.68 9.44
C THR A 102 -6.97 15.03 10.17
N ALA A 103 -6.68 15.04 11.48
CA ALA A 103 -6.63 16.26 12.26
C ALA A 103 -5.53 17.24 11.81
N GLN A 104 -4.44 16.73 11.22
CA GLN A 104 -3.40 17.56 10.61
C GLN A 104 -3.78 18.09 9.22
N GLY A 105 -4.92 17.68 8.65
CA GLY A 105 -5.35 18.06 7.31
C GLY A 105 -4.91 17.09 6.19
N MET A 106 -4.57 15.84 6.54
CA MET A 106 -4.25 14.81 5.56
C MET A 106 -5.50 14.35 4.81
N ARG A 107 -5.41 14.31 3.48
CA ARG A 107 -6.45 13.77 2.63
C ARG A 107 -6.28 12.27 2.44
N PHE A 108 -7.32 11.52 2.80
CA PHE A 108 -7.43 10.10 2.52
C PHE A 108 -8.34 9.85 1.31
N THR A 109 -8.20 8.68 0.69
CA THR A 109 -9.13 8.21 -0.34
C THR A 109 -10.47 7.81 0.31
N PRO A 110 -11.58 7.80 -0.43
CA PRO A 110 -12.86 7.31 0.09
C PRO A 110 -12.77 5.84 0.55
N GLY A 111 -13.54 5.49 1.58
CA GLY A 111 -13.68 4.13 2.07
C GLY A 111 -13.09 3.90 3.47
N GLY A 112 -12.28 4.81 3.99
CA GLY A 112 -11.72 4.70 5.35
C GLY A 112 -10.84 3.47 5.55
N ILE A 113 -10.74 3.02 6.82
CA ILE A 113 -10.03 1.80 7.18
C ILE A 113 -10.85 0.60 6.71
N ARG A 114 -10.21 -0.33 6.00
CA ARG A 114 -10.84 -1.53 5.44
C ARG A 114 -9.84 -2.68 5.34
N PRO A 115 -10.32 -3.94 5.21
CA PRO A 115 -9.43 -5.07 4.94
C PRO A 115 -8.69 -4.90 3.61
N GLY A 116 -7.38 -5.12 3.62
CA GLY A 116 -6.52 -5.10 2.44
C GLY A 116 -6.30 -6.50 1.85
N ALA A 117 -5.67 -6.54 0.66
CA ALA A 117 -5.41 -7.78 -0.08
C ALA A 117 -4.52 -8.78 0.68
N ALA A 118 -3.61 -8.30 1.50
CA ALA A 118 -2.69 -9.12 2.31
C ALA A 118 -3.30 -9.57 3.67
N GLY A 119 -4.58 -9.29 3.92
CA GLY A 119 -5.27 -9.69 5.15
C GLY A 119 -5.06 -8.77 6.35
N HIS A 120 -4.48 -7.60 6.16
CA HIS A 120 -4.32 -6.54 7.16
C HIS A 120 -5.26 -5.38 6.86
N ASP A 121 -5.67 -4.65 7.91
CA ASP A 121 -6.44 -3.42 7.72
C ASP A 121 -5.56 -2.33 7.08
N VAL A 122 -6.16 -1.57 6.18
CA VAL A 122 -5.47 -0.54 5.39
C VAL A 122 -6.29 0.74 5.30
N CYS A 123 -5.60 1.85 5.01
CA CYS A 123 -6.20 3.13 4.63
C CYS A 123 -5.25 3.85 3.68
N PHE A 124 -5.80 4.49 2.63
CA PHE A 124 -4.97 5.11 1.60
C PHE A 124 -4.92 6.63 1.74
N ILE A 125 -3.72 7.19 1.82
CA ILE A 125 -3.47 8.61 1.67
C ILE A 125 -3.60 8.97 0.19
N HIS A 126 -4.45 9.94 -0.10
CA HIS A 126 -4.68 10.40 -1.48
C HIS A 126 -3.42 11.09 -2.03
N PRO A 127 -3.06 10.86 -3.32
CA PRO A 127 -1.87 11.48 -3.92
C PRO A 127 -1.99 13.00 -4.11
N LYS A 128 -3.22 13.55 -4.09
CA LYS A 128 -3.45 14.98 -4.30
C LYS A 128 -4.19 15.59 -3.12
N ALA A 129 -3.74 16.77 -2.68
CA ALA A 129 -4.46 17.61 -1.73
C ALA A 129 -5.72 18.24 -2.33
N ASN A 130 -6.54 18.86 -1.48
CA ASN A 130 -7.65 19.74 -1.87
C ASN A 130 -7.78 20.89 -0.86
N ASP A 131 -8.80 21.74 -1.03
CA ASP A 131 -8.98 22.92 -0.19
C ASP A 131 -9.31 22.56 1.27
N ASP A 132 -10.05 21.46 1.50
CA ASP A 132 -10.42 20.99 2.83
C ASP A 132 -9.28 20.24 3.53
N PHE A 133 -8.44 19.54 2.75
CA PHE A 133 -7.31 18.74 3.22
C PHE A 133 -6.04 19.12 2.46
N PRO A 134 -5.23 20.04 3.00
CA PRO A 134 -4.07 20.58 2.30
C PRO A 134 -2.85 19.62 2.27
N LEU A 135 -2.87 18.53 3.04
CA LEU A 135 -1.82 17.52 3.02
C LEU A 135 -2.23 16.29 2.19
N SER A 136 -1.26 15.68 1.55
CA SER A 136 -1.48 14.52 0.67
C SER A 136 -0.20 13.68 0.54
N GLY A 137 -0.23 12.63 -0.27
CA GLY A 137 0.96 11.88 -0.63
C GLY A 137 1.90 12.59 -1.62
N ALA A 138 1.64 13.86 -1.96
CA ALA A 138 2.48 14.68 -2.84
C ALA A 138 2.77 14.00 -4.20
N GLY A 139 1.74 13.42 -4.80
CA GLY A 139 1.81 12.70 -6.08
C GLY A 139 1.92 11.18 -5.93
N VAL A 140 2.13 10.66 -4.73
CA VAL A 140 2.21 9.22 -4.46
C VAL A 140 0.96 8.74 -3.74
N LEU A 141 0.34 7.66 -4.22
CA LEU A 141 -0.65 6.92 -3.46
C LEU A 141 0.08 6.12 -2.38
N ILE A 142 -0.25 6.34 -1.12
CA ILE A 142 0.40 5.68 0.01
C ILE A 142 -0.63 4.84 0.77
N GLU A 143 -0.38 3.56 0.90
CA GLU A 143 -1.16 2.65 1.72
C GLU A 143 -0.58 2.58 3.12
N LEU A 144 -1.35 2.92 4.14
CA LEU A 144 -1.01 2.66 5.53
C LEU A 144 -1.59 1.31 5.91
N VAL A 145 -0.74 0.43 6.43
CA VAL A 145 -1.08 -0.98 6.70
C VAL A 145 -0.89 -1.25 8.20
N GLN A 146 -1.94 -1.75 8.86
CA GLN A 146 -1.83 -2.15 10.26
C GLN A 146 -0.80 -3.27 10.42
N ALA A 147 0.27 -3.01 11.13
CA ALA A 147 1.29 -4.01 11.39
C ALA A 147 0.78 -5.08 12.38
N PRO A 148 1.07 -6.37 12.14
CA PRO A 148 0.86 -7.41 13.12
C PRO A 148 1.88 -7.29 14.25
N ASN A 149 1.61 -7.97 15.38
CA ASN A 149 2.41 -7.82 16.59
C ASN A 149 3.89 -8.17 16.42
N ASP A 150 4.20 -9.20 15.65
CA ASP A 150 5.58 -9.59 15.35
C ASP A 150 6.36 -8.53 14.58
N VAL A 151 5.71 -7.83 13.65
CA VAL A 151 6.29 -6.70 12.92
C VAL A 151 6.48 -5.50 13.85
N VAL A 152 5.49 -5.19 14.68
CA VAL A 152 5.60 -4.09 15.67
C VAL A 152 6.77 -4.35 16.61
N GLU A 153 6.90 -5.56 17.13
CA GLU A 153 8.00 -5.93 18.04
C GLU A 153 9.38 -5.85 17.37
N ALA A 154 9.48 -6.32 16.12
CA ALA A 154 10.75 -6.37 15.39
C ALA A 154 11.22 -5.00 14.87
N LEU A 155 10.27 -4.13 14.46
CA LEU A 155 10.59 -2.89 13.74
C LEU A 155 10.35 -1.61 14.55
N ARG A 156 9.83 -1.71 15.78
CA ARG A 156 9.59 -0.51 16.62
C ARG A 156 10.91 0.24 16.86
N PRO A 157 10.95 1.56 16.66
CA PRO A 157 12.10 2.37 17.01
C PRO A 157 12.46 2.25 18.50
N GLN A 158 13.72 2.13 18.79
CA GLN A 158 14.25 2.09 20.17
C GLN A 158 14.36 3.52 20.74
#